data_23e7e28317cd02c41e3e8a64114901ac
#
_entry.id   23e7e28317cd02c41e3e8a64114901ac
#
_cell.length_a   1.000
_cell.length_b   1.000
_cell.length_c   1.000
_cell.angle_alpha   90.00
_cell.angle_beta   90.00
_cell.angle_gamma   90.00
#
_symmetry.space_group_name_H-M   'P 1'
#
loop_
_entity.id
_entity.type
_entity.pdbx_description
1 polymer ?
#
loop_
_entity_poly.entity_id
_entity_poly.type
_entity_poly.pdbx_seq_one_letter_code
_entity_poly.pdbx_strand_id
1 'polypeptide(L)'
;MKGAAMGFSDLMPGISGGTIALILGIYKKLVNSISAISVKNFKILSVNSFWEKINGNFLVSLFSGILSAVFAFSFLVDFLINNYPIFLWSFFLGILVTSIFILKWYVNHWSYLNIGLLILGSVVSFFISQISPKSNEIGLIYLFFCGFISIIAMILPGISGAYI
;
A
#
# COMPACT_ATOMS: atom_id res chain seq x y z
N MET A 1 -14.20 -7.77 -6.44
CA MET A 1 -14.40 -6.30 -6.33
C MET A 1 -13.54 -5.66 -5.23
N LYS A 2 -13.52 -6.14 -3.97
CA LYS A 2 -12.72 -5.50 -2.90
C LYS A 2 -11.21 -5.50 -3.18
N GLY A 3 -10.67 -6.61 -3.72
CA GLY A 3 -9.27 -6.69 -4.14
C GLY A 3 -8.94 -5.72 -5.28
N ALA A 4 -9.83 -5.56 -6.25
CA ALA A 4 -9.62 -4.61 -7.34
C ALA A 4 -9.58 -3.15 -6.83
N ALA A 5 -10.41 -2.79 -5.86
CA ALA A 5 -10.37 -1.47 -5.24
C ALA A 5 -9.04 -1.23 -4.49
N MET A 6 -8.50 -2.26 -3.82
CA MET A 6 -7.18 -2.18 -3.19
C MET A 6 -6.07 -2.00 -4.23
N GLY A 7 -6.05 -2.85 -5.28
CA GLY A 7 -5.03 -2.76 -6.33
C GLY A 7 -5.07 -1.45 -7.10
N PHE A 8 -6.25 -0.90 -7.34
CA PHE A 8 -6.40 0.42 -7.93
C PHE A 8 -5.82 1.53 -7.04
N SER A 9 -6.09 1.47 -5.73
CA SER A 9 -5.59 2.47 -4.78
C SER A 9 -4.07 2.43 -4.62
N ASP A 10 -3.44 1.27 -4.74
CA ASP A 10 -1.98 1.13 -4.64
C ASP A 10 -1.23 1.79 -5.81
N LEU A 11 -1.91 2.03 -6.93
CA LEU A 11 -1.37 2.78 -8.06
C LEU A 11 -1.53 4.30 -7.90
N MET A 12 -2.29 4.74 -6.91
CA MET A 12 -2.52 6.17 -6.65
C MET A 12 -1.59 6.67 -5.54
N PRO A 13 -0.83 7.74 -5.76
CA PRO A 13 -0.03 8.34 -4.71
C PRO A 13 -0.93 8.88 -3.58
N GLY A 14 -0.54 8.61 -2.33
CA GLY A 14 -1.26 9.10 -1.14
C GLY A 14 -2.41 8.21 -0.65
N ILE A 15 -2.77 7.15 -1.36
CA ILE A 15 -3.76 6.16 -0.90
C ILE A 15 -3.09 4.78 -0.87
N SER A 16 -3.24 4.08 0.26
CA SER A 16 -2.71 2.72 0.42
C SER A 16 -3.83 1.69 0.35
N GLY A 17 -3.57 0.56 -0.30
CA GLY A 17 -4.49 -0.59 -0.31
C GLY A 17 -4.86 -1.05 1.10
N GLY A 18 -3.96 -0.91 2.07
CA GLY A 18 -4.25 -1.15 3.49
C GLY A 18 -5.33 -0.22 4.04
N THR A 19 -5.31 1.06 3.66
CA THR A 19 -6.36 2.04 4.04
C THR A 19 -7.70 1.67 3.39
N ILE A 20 -7.69 1.26 2.14
CA ILE A 20 -8.91 0.78 1.46
C ILE A 20 -9.43 -0.51 2.11
N ALA A 21 -8.55 -1.45 2.50
CA ALA A 21 -8.96 -2.63 3.24
C ALA A 21 -9.65 -2.29 4.56
N LEU A 22 -9.18 -1.24 5.26
CA LEU A 22 -9.79 -0.74 6.49
C LEU A 22 -11.19 -0.18 6.21
N ILE A 23 -11.33 0.70 5.22
CA ILE A 23 -12.61 1.30 4.82
C ILE A 23 -13.62 0.23 4.39
N LEU A 24 -13.18 -0.79 3.65
CA LEU A 24 -14.02 -1.89 3.18
C LEU A 24 -14.32 -2.94 4.27
N GLY A 25 -13.80 -2.74 5.49
CA GLY A 25 -14.03 -3.61 6.65
C GLY A 25 -13.37 -4.99 6.53
N ILE A 26 -12.37 -5.16 5.68
CA ILE A 26 -11.68 -6.45 5.47
C ILE A 26 -10.28 -6.50 6.07
N TYR A 27 -9.77 -5.39 6.58
CA TYR A 27 -8.40 -5.26 7.09
C TYR A 27 -8.08 -6.29 8.18
N LYS A 28 -8.96 -6.42 9.20
CA LYS A 28 -8.79 -7.39 10.29
C LYS A 28 -8.75 -8.83 9.77
N LYS A 29 -9.62 -9.16 8.79
CA LYS A 29 -9.63 -10.49 8.17
C LYS A 29 -8.35 -10.74 7.38
N LEU A 30 -7.86 -9.73 6.64
CA LEU A 30 -6.63 -9.80 5.87
C LEU A 30 -5.42 -10.06 6.78
N VAL A 31 -5.25 -9.24 7.82
CA VAL A 31 -4.14 -9.38 8.78
C VAL A 31 -4.17 -10.74 9.48
N ASN A 32 -5.34 -11.18 9.94
CA ASN A 32 -5.49 -12.49 10.58
C ASN A 32 -5.18 -13.64 9.63
N SER A 33 -5.57 -13.54 8.37
CA SER A 33 -5.30 -14.56 7.35
C SER A 33 -3.81 -14.66 7.03
N ILE A 34 -3.13 -13.51 6.90
CA ILE A 34 -1.67 -13.46 6.67
C ILE A 34 -0.92 -13.97 7.90
N SER A 35 -1.30 -13.57 9.10
CA SER A 35 -0.64 -14.01 10.35
C SER A 35 -0.82 -15.51 10.62
N ALA A 36 -1.87 -16.11 10.08
CA ALA A 36 -2.07 -17.56 10.15
C ALA A 36 -1.12 -18.36 9.22
N ILE A 37 -0.47 -17.70 8.28
CA ILE A 37 0.56 -18.30 7.42
C ILE A 37 1.84 -18.46 8.25
N SER A 38 1.94 -19.60 8.94
CA SER A 38 3.08 -19.94 9.79
C SER A 38 3.60 -21.32 9.44
N VAL A 39 4.92 -21.49 9.50
CA VAL A 39 5.58 -22.79 9.30
C VAL A 39 5.04 -23.85 10.28
N LYS A 40 4.71 -23.43 11.51
CA LYS A 40 4.10 -24.31 12.51
C LYS A 40 2.74 -24.82 12.05
N ASN A 41 1.88 -23.94 11.56
CA ASN A 41 0.56 -24.30 11.07
C ASN A 41 0.63 -25.21 9.84
N PHE A 42 1.57 -24.96 8.94
CA PHE A 42 1.79 -25.78 7.75
C PHE A 42 2.24 -27.20 8.07
N LYS A 43 3.09 -27.38 9.11
CA LYS A 43 3.61 -28.72 9.49
C LYS A 43 2.62 -29.56 10.30
N ILE A 44 1.69 -28.93 11.04
CA ILE A 44 0.80 -29.62 11.98
C ILE A 44 -0.58 -29.91 11.37
N LEU A 45 -1.03 -29.08 10.44
CA LEU A 45 -2.37 -29.16 9.87
C LEU A 45 -2.35 -29.92 8.54
N SER A 46 -3.45 -30.63 8.28
CA SER A 46 -3.71 -31.13 6.93
C SER A 46 -3.89 -29.95 5.96
N VAL A 47 -3.67 -30.18 4.67
CA VAL A 47 -3.78 -29.11 3.62
C VAL A 47 -5.13 -28.40 3.70
N ASN A 48 -6.23 -29.14 3.87
CA ASN A 48 -7.56 -28.57 3.95
C ASN A 48 -7.74 -27.70 5.21
N SER A 49 -7.30 -28.18 6.37
CA SER A 49 -7.39 -27.44 7.63
C SER A 49 -6.49 -26.19 7.62
N PHE A 50 -5.32 -26.27 6.96
CA PHE A 50 -4.46 -25.12 6.76
C PHE A 50 -5.13 -24.08 5.85
N TRP A 51 -5.73 -24.53 4.73
CA TRP A 51 -6.43 -23.66 3.79
C TRP A 51 -7.60 -22.92 4.43
N GLU A 52 -8.39 -23.59 5.23
CA GLU A 52 -9.47 -22.96 6.00
C GLU A 52 -8.95 -21.96 7.03
N LYS A 53 -7.88 -22.30 7.74
CA LYS A 53 -7.30 -21.45 8.78
C LYS A 53 -6.76 -20.13 8.23
N ILE A 54 -6.14 -20.16 7.06
CA ILE A 54 -5.62 -18.94 6.37
C ILE A 54 -6.72 -18.19 5.61
N ASN A 55 -7.95 -18.68 5.60
CA ASN A 55 -9.02 -18.21 4.72
C ASN A 55 -8.57 -18.17 3.24
N GLY A 56 -8.04 -19.28 2.73
CA GLY A 56 -7.40 -19.36 1.41
C GLY A 56 -8.24 -18.80 0.27
N ASN A 57 -9.53 -19.15 0.22
CA ASN A 57 -10.46 -18.63 -0.80
C ASN A 57 -10.58 -17.08 -0.76
N PHE A 58 -10.56 -16.49 0.44
CA PHE A 58 -10.57 -15.04 0.59
C PHE A 58 -9.27 -14.43 0.08
N LEU A 59 -8.10 -14.97 0.46
CA LEU A 59 -6.80 -14.48 0.02
C LEU A 59 -6.64 -14.58 -1.50
N VAL A 60 -6.97 -15.73 -2.10
CA VAL A 60 -6.88 -15.92 -3.55
C VAL A 60 -7.80 -14.94 -4.27
N SER A 61 -9.05 -14.81 -3.85
CA SER A 61 -9.98 -13.85 -4.46
C SER A 61 -9.54 -12.39 -4.28
N LEU A 62 -8.90 -12.07 -3.15
CA LEU A 62 -8.40 -10.73 -2.89
C LEU A 62 -7.18 -10.42 -3.76
N PHE A 63 -6.17 -11.29 -3.74
CA PHE A 63 -4.94 -11.11 -4.50
C PHE A 63 -5.16 -11.17 -6.01
N SER A 64 -6.03 -12.06 -6.50
CA SER A 64 -6.38 -12.06 -7.92
C SER A 64 -7.05 -10.76 -8.36
N GLY A 65 -7.91 -10.18 -7.49
CA GLY A 65 -8.51 -8.88 -7.73
C GLY A 65 -7.47 -7.74 -7.71
N ILE A 66 -6.51 -7.76 -6.79
CA ILE A 66 -5.40 -6.78 -6.74
C ILE A 66 -4.58 -6.88 -8.02
N LEU A 67 -4.10 -8.07 -8.37
CA LEU A 67 -3.25 -8.28 -9.54
C LEU A 67 -3.96 -7.89 -10.84
N SER A 68 -5.23 -8.26 -11.01
CA SER A 68 -5.99 -7.89 -12.20
C SER A 68 -6.18 -6.37 -12.32
N ALA A 69 -6.41 -5.67 -11.20
CA ALA A 69 -6.53 -4.23 -11.19
C ALA A 69 -5.18 -3.55 -11.50
N VAL A 70 -4.11 -3.96 -10.84
CA VAL A 70 -2.76 -3.42 -11.07
C VAL A 70 -2.39 -3.62 -12.55
N PHE A 71 -2.61 -4.81 -13.11
CA PHE A 71 -2.29 -5.10 -14.50
C PHE A 71 -3.13 -4.24 -15.47
N ALA A 72 -4.43 -4.17 -15.26
CA ALA A 72 -5.32 -3.39 -16.12
C ALA A 72 -5.03 -1.88 -16.06
N PHE A 73 -4.81 -1.35 -14.85
CA PHE A 73 -4.57 0.08 -14.67
C PHE A 73 -3.14 0.50 -15.00
N SER A 74 -2.14 -0.37 -14.92
CA SER A 74 -0.78 -0.02 -15.35
C SER A 74 -0.72 0.39 -16.81
N PHE A 75 -1.45 -0.27 -17.69
CA PHE A 75 -1.55 0.13 -19.10
C PHE A 75 -2.21 1.50 -19.28
N LEU A 76 -3.28 1.78 -18.50
CA LEU A 76 -3.94 3.07 -18.53
C LEU A 76 -3.00 4.18 -18.04
N VAL A 77 -2.31 3.95 -16.93
CA VAL A 77 -1.36 4.93 -16.36
C VAL A 77 -0.21 5.18 -17.32
N ASP A 78 0.37 4.12 -17.93
CA ASP A 78 1.42 4.25 -18.92
C ASP A 78 0.95 5.07 -20.14
N PHE A 79 -0.23 4.78 -20.67
CA PHE A 79 -0.83 5.57 -21.74
C PHE A 79 -1.02 7.03 -21.36
N LEU A 80 -1.50 7.32 -20.14
CA LEU A 80 -1.72 8.69 -19.66
C LEU A 80 -0.42 9.44 -19.41
N ILE A 81 0.61 8.78 -18.89
CA ILE A 81 1.93 9.40 -18.68
C ILE A 81 2.53 9.84 -20.02
N ASN A 82 2.42 8.99 -21.04
CA ASN A 82 3.03 9.26 -22.34
C ASN A 82 2.24 10.27 -23.17
N ASN A 83 0.91 10.30 -23.08
CA ASN A 83 0.08 11.13 -23.95
C ASN A 83 -0.52 12.36 -23.24
N TYR A 84 -0.78 12.26 -21.93
CA TYR A 84 -1.49 13.29 -21.16
C TYR A 84 -0.88 13.51 -19.76
N PRO A 85 0.44 13.76 -19.65
CA PRO A 85 1.12 13.82 -18.34
C PRO A 85 0.56 14.92 -17.44
N ILE A 86 0.23 16.09 -17.99
CA ILE A 86 -0.28 17.22 -17.19
C ILE A 86 -1.62 16.84 -16.52
N PHE A 87 -2.53 16.16 -17.25
CA PHE A 87 -3.82 15.74 -16.68
C PHE A 87 -3.63 14.71 -15.57
N LEU A 88 -2.73 13.74 -15.76
CA LEU A 88 -2.47 12.70 -14.78
C LEU A 88 -1.86 13.28 -13.50
N TRP A 89 -0.85 14.14 -13.63
CA TRP A 89 -0.22 14.78 -12.46
C TRP A 89 -1.16 15.74 -11.74
N SER A 90 -2.02 16.47 -12.47
CA SER A 90 -3.05 17.34 -11.87
C SER A 90 -4.08 16.52 -11.10
N PHE A 91 -4.48 15.36 -11.63
CA PHE A 91 -5.39 14.44 -10.95
C PHE A 91 -4.79 13.90 -9.65
N PHE A 92 -3.53 13.45 -9.68
CA PHE A 92 -2.84 13.00 -8.48
C PHE A 92 -2.67 14.11 -7.44
N LEU A 93 -2.32 15.32 -7.88
CA LEU A 93 -2.24 16.48 -7.00
C LEU A 93 -3.60 16.77 -6.34
N GLY A 94 -4.69 16.71 -7.10
CA GLY A 94 -6.04 16.87 -6.57
C GLY A 94 -6.39 15.85 -5.49
N ILE A 95 -6.04 14.58 -5.69
CA ILE A 95 -6.24 13.52 -4.70
C ILE A 95 -5.42 13.81 -3.42
N LEU A 96 -4.15 14.18 -3.56
CA LEU A 96 -3.27 14.50 -2.43
C LEU A 96 -3.80 15.68 -1.62
N VAL A 97 -4.19 16.75 -2.28
CA VAL A 97 -4.77 17.93 -1.61
C VAL A 97 -6.06 17.56 -0.89
N THR A 98 -6.96 16.83 -1.55
CA THR A 98 -8.22 16.39 -0.94
C THR A 98 -7.98 15.47 0.26
N SER A 99 -6.99 14.58 0.19
CA SER A 99 -6.66 13.68 1.30
C SER A 99 -6.22 14.44 2.55
N ILE A 100 -5.48 15.54 2.41
CA ILE A 100 -5.09 16.40 3.54
C ILE A 100 -6.33 16.97 4.24
N PHE A 101 -7.32 17.43 3.49
CA PHE A 101 -8.57 17.95 4.06
C PHE A 101 -9.36 16.86 4.79
N ILE A 102 -9.42 15.65 4.24
CA ILE A 102 -10.11 14.51 4.87
C ILE A 102 -9.37 14.10 6.14
N LEU A 103 -8.06 13.95 6.10
CA LEU A 103 -7.24 13.53 7.25
C LEU A 103 -7.32 14.54 8.42
N LYS A 104 -7.49 15.83 8.14
CA LYS A 104 -7.70 16.84 9.17
C LYS A 104 -8.86 16.49 10.11
N TRP A 105 -9.93 15.87 9.60
CA TRP A 105 -11.11 15.49 10.39
C TRP A 105 -10.88 14.30 11.33
N TYR A 106 -9.82 13.49 11.08
CA TYR A 106 -9.44 12.39 11.95
C TYR A 106 -8.59 12.83 13.16
N VAL A 107 -8.06 14.06 13.13
CA VAL A 107 -7.28 14.61 14.24
C VAL A 107 -8.22 15.33 15.18
N ASN A 108 -8.64 14.65 16.26
CA ASN A 108 -9.58 15.18 17.23
C ASN A 108 -9.04 16.42 17.99
N HIS A 109 -7.74 16.48 18.25
CA HIS A 109 -7.08 17.59 18.95
C HIS A 109 -5.73 17.93 18.33
N TRP A 110 -5.56 19.18 17.92
CA TRP A 110 -4.29 19.71 17.44
C TRP A 110 -3.45 20.15 18.65
N SER A 111 -2.64 19.21 19.17
CA SER A 111 -1.66 19.52 20.21
C SER A 111 -0.33 19.95 19.57
N TYR A 112 0.50 20.67 20.35
CA TYR A 112 1.86 21.03 19.89
C TYR A 112 2.70 19.81 19.50
N LEU A 113 2.47 18.69 20.18
CA LEU A 113 3.12 17.42 19.85
C LEU A 113 2.70 16.91 18.47
N ASN A 114 1.41 16.93 18.14
CA ASN A 114 0.91 16.48 16.84
C ASN A 114 1.43 17.36 15.69
N ILE A 115 1.50 18.65 15.90
CA ILE A 115 2.08 19.61 14.95
C ILE A 115 3.59 19.34 14.79
N GLY A 116 4.30 19.12 15.88
CA GLY A 116 5.72 18.77 15.84
C GLY A 116 6.00 17.47 15.09
N LEU A 117 5.19 16.43 15.32
CA LEU A 117 5.30 15.16 14.58
C LEU A 117 4.98 15.33 13.09
N LEU A 118 4.00 16.15 12.74
CA LEU A 118 3.67 16.43 11.34
C LEU A 118 4.83 17.13 10.63
N ILE A 119 5.43 18.16 11.27
CA ILE A 119 6.59 18.87 10.69
C ILE A 119 7.77 17.91 10.56
N LEU A 120 8.06 17.11 11.59
CA LEU A 120 9.15 16.15 11.57
C LEU A 120 8.96 15.12 10.47
N GLY A 121 7.76 14.54 10.34
CA GLY A 121 7.43 13.60 9.26
C GLY A 121 7.57 14.22 7.87
N SER A 122 7.15 15.48 7.70
CA SER A 122 7.29 16.20 6.43
C SER A 122 8.77 16.44 6.07
N VAL A 123 9.58 16.83 7.04
CA VAL A 123 11.02 17.05 6.85
C VAL A 123 11.73 15.73 6.50
N VAL A 124 11.44 14.66 7.24
CA VAL A 124 12.01 13.33 6.97
C VAL A 124 11.62 12.86 5.58
N SER A 125 10.35 12.96 5.21
CA SER A 125 9.86 12.58 3.88
C SER A 125 10.53 13.38 2.76
N PHE A 126 10.73 14.69 2.98
CA PHE A 126 11.44 15.54 2.02
C PHE A 126 12.89 15.08 1.82
N PHE A 127 13.63 14.78 2.90
CA PHE A 127 14.99 14.29 2.75
C PHE A 127 15.05 12.92 2.08
N ILE A 128 14.13 12.00 2.41
CA ILE A 128 14.05 10.68 1.76
C ILE A 128 13.80 10.85 0.26
N SER A 129 12.92 11.78 -0.15
CA SER A 129 12.61 12.01 -1.56
C SER A 129 13.80 12.57 -2.38
N GLN A 130 14.81 13.13 -1.71
CA GLN A 130 16.05 13.59 -2.37
C GLN A 130 17.07 12.46 -2.59
N ILE A 131 16.88 11.33 -1.93
CA ILE A 131 17.74 10.16 -2.10
C ILE A 131 17.32 9.45 -3.38
N SER A 132 17.91 9.89 -4.50
CA SER A 132 17.76 9.16 -5.77
C SER A 132 18.64 7.93 -5.76
N PRO A 133 18.12 6.73 -5.96
CA PRO A 133 18.95 5.55 -6.14
C PRO A 133 19.80 5.75 -7.39
N LYS A 134 21.12 5.85 -7.22
CA LYS A 134 22.05 5.85 -8.35
C LYS A 134 21.99 4.45 -8.96
N SER A 135 21.55 4.38 -10.19
CA SER A 135 21.25 3.16 -10.97
C SER A 135 22.48 2.34 -11.41
N ASN A 136 23.59 2.41 -10.69
CA ASN A 136 24.76 1.60 -10.99
C ASN A 136 24.68 0.30 -10.18
N GLU A 137 24.25 -0.76 -10.85
CA GLU A 137 24.26 -2.15 -10.39
C GLU A 137 23.48 -2.39 -9.07
N ILE A 138 22.15 -2.33 -9.17
CA ILE A 138 21.28 -2.74 -8.07
C ILE A 138 21.41 -4.25 -7.89
N GLY A 139 22.15 -4.68 -6.87
CA GLY A 139 22.32 -6.09 -6.54
C GLY A 139 20.98 -6.73 -6.11
N LEU A 140 20.76 -8.00 -6.44
CA LEU A 140 19.56 -8.76 -6.05
C LEU A 140 19.29 -8.73 -4.54
N ILE A 141 20.34 -8.70 -3.72
CA ILE A 141 20.24 -8.61 -2.27
C ILE A 141 19.63 -7.27 -1.85
N TYR A 142 20.06 -6.18 -2.46
CA TYR A 142 19.50 -4.84 -2.21
C TYR A 142 18.02 -4.78 -2.57
N LEU A 143 17.63 -5.29 -3.75
CA LEU A 143 16.23 -5.37 -4.18
C LEU A 143 15.38 -6.20 -3.22
N PHE A 144 15.93 -7.30 -2.71
CA PHE A 144 15.24 -8.15 -1.73
C PHE A 144 14.94 -7.37 -0.43
N PHE A 145 15.92 -6.65 0.12
CA PHE A 145 15.72 -5.85 1.33
C PHE A 145 14.76 -4.68 1.11
N CYS A 146 14.86 -3.99 -0.02
CA CYS A 146 13.91 -2.93 -0.38
C CYS A 146 12.48 -3.47 -0.47
N GLY A 147 12.28 -4.60 -1.15
CA GLY A 147 10.97 -5.25 -1.24
C GLY A 147 10.44 -5.71 0.12
N PHE A 148 11.33 -6.23 0.99
CA PHE A 148 10.97 -6.63 2.34
C PHE A 148 10.48 -5.45 3.19
N ILE A 149 11.18 -4.32 3.16
CA ILE A 149 10.80 -3.10 3.88
C ILE A 149 9.49 -2.53 3.31
N SER A 150 9.35 -2.50 1.99
CA SER A 150 8.13 -2.03 1.31
C SER A 150 6.89 -2.86 1.72
N ILE A 151 7.02 -4.18 1.83
CA ILE A 151 5.91 -5.05 2.27
C ILE A 151 5.49 -4.72 3.70
N ILE A 152 6.45 -4.48 4.62
CA ILE A 152 6.15 -4.10 6.01
C ILE A 152 5.37 -2.77 6.02
N ALA A 153 5.80 -1.81 5.20
CA ALA A 153 5.12 -0.52 5.09
C ALA A 153 3.70 -0.64 4.49
N MET A 154 3.51 -1.50 3.50
CA MET A 154 2.19 -1.74 2.88
C MET A 154 1.16 -2.33 3.85
N ILE A 155 1.59 -3.09 4.86
CA ILE A 155 0.70 -3.67 5.87
C ILE A 155 0.21 -2.59 6.84
N LEU A 156 1.00 -1.54 7.07
CA LEU A 156 0.62 -0.46 7.99
C LEU A 156 -0.36 0.49 7.29
N PRO A 157 -1.58 0.68 7.82
CA PRO A 157 -2.51 1.64 7.24
C PRO A 157 -1.94 3.06 7.38
N GLY A 158 -1.96 3.82 6.29
CA GLY A 158 -1.46 5.19 6.24
C GLY A 158 -0.06 5.36 5.65
N ILE A 159 0.68 4.28 5.41
CA ILE A 159 1.96 4.33 4.70
C ILE A 159 1.78 3.72 3.31
N SER A 160 2.16 4.44 2.28
CA SER A 160 2.15 3.92 0.91
C SER A 160 3.47 3.21 0.61
N GLY A 161 3.40 1.91 0.25
CA GLY A 161 4.58 1.14 -0.13
C GLY A 161 5.27 1.65 -1.40
N ALA A 162 4.58 2.45 -2.21
CA ALA A 162 5.14 3.07 -3.41
C ALA A 162 6.17 4.19 -3.09
N TYR A 163 6.24 4.64 -1.83
CA TYR A 163 7.17 5.69 -1.39
C TYR A 163 8.49 5.13 -0.81
N ILE A 164 8.59 3.82 -0.62
CA ILE A 164 9.74 3.14 -0.01
C ILE A 164 10.46 2.29 -1.06
#